data_72a6495fcf7ed93fc4ad52d5923c1f9f
#
_entry.id   72a6495fcf7ed93fc4ad52d5923c1f9f
#
_cell.length_a   1.000
_cell.length_b   1.000
_cell.length_c   1.000
_cell.angle_alpha   90.00
_cell.angle_beta   90.00
_cell.angle_gamma   90.00
#
_symmetry.space_group_name_H-M   'P 1'
#
loop_
_entity.id
_entity.type
_entity.pdbx_description
1 polymer ?
#
loop_
_entity_poly.entity_id
_entity_poly.type
_entity_poly.pdbx_seq_one_letter_code
_entity_poly.pdbx_strand_id
1 'polypeptide(L)'
;MRSFVAIKVPPLESIEKMQRFFSEKYKIKLVEIENLHITLKFLGEIDEIEIKNIDSILSKIKFKNFTIKLKGAGAYPKEKNARVLWIGAFSDDLIFLGNYVSDALSKYNNEKFSAHLTIGRFKEFQDISNDIKIFKNEEFGEIFVDHFSIYKSTLTKNGPIYEEIKKYFSE
;
A
#
# COMPACT_ATOMS: atom_id res chain seq x y z
N MET A 1 -19.04 -5.53 -0.09
CA MET A 1 -17.88 -5.37 -0.99
C MET A 1 -16.59 -5.24 -0.19
N ARG A 2 -15.57 -5.94 -0.59
CA ARG A 2 -14.26 -5.84 0.04
C ARG A 2 -13.61 -4.53 -0.34
N SER A 3 -13.22 -3.71 0.65
CA SER A 3 -12.79 -2.34 0.41
C SER A 3 -11.62 -1.93 1.28
N PHE A 4 -10.92 -0.89 0.83
CA PHE A 4 -9.80 -0.31 1.57
C PHE A 4 -9.60 1.15 1.17
N VAL A 5 -8.91 1.90 2.02
CA VAL A 5 -8.54 3.29 1.78
C VAL A 5 -7.04 3.33 1.48
N ALA A 6 -6.65 3.97 0.40
CA ALA A 6 -5.25 3.95 -0.03
C ALA A 6 -4.86 5.14 -0.89
N ILE A 7 -3.54 5.30 -1.04
CA ILE A 7 -2.91 6.21 -1.98
C ILE A 7 -2.34 5.37 -3.11
N LYS A 8 -2.76 5.63 -4.34
CA LYS A 8 -2.25 4.92 -5.51
C LYS A 8 -0.83 5.38 -5.82
N VAL A 9 0.03 4.41 -6.14
CA VAL A 9 1.40 4.66 -6.57
C VAL A 9 1.48 4.45 -8.08
N PRO A 10 1.96 5.45 -8.84
CA PRO A 10 2.09 5.29 -10.29
C PRO A 10 3.16 4.26 -10.64
N PRO A 11 3.10 3.66 -11.83
CA PRO A 11 4.14 2.73 -12.29
C PRO A 11 5.51 3.40 -12.30
N LEU A 12 6.50 2.73 -11.69
CA LEU A 12 7.90 3.16 -11.69
C LEU A 12 8.79 2.02 -12.16
N GLU A 13 9.65 2.28 -13.12
CA GLU A 13 10.57 1.28 -13.67
C GLU A 13 11.49 0.70 -12.61
N SER A 14 11.93 1.50 -11.66
CA SER A 14 12.76 1.07 -10.53
C SER A 14 12.09 -0.02 -9.68
N ILE A 15 10.78 0.08 -9.50
CA ILE A 15 10.01 -0.92 -8.77
C ILE A 15 9.91 -2.21 -9.59
N GLU A 16 9.61 -2.09 -10.88
CA GLU A 16 9.54 -3.25 -11.77
C GLU A 16 10.86 -4.02 -11.81
N LYS A 17 11.99 -3.32 -11.79
CA LYS A 17 13.32 -3.95 -11.76
C LYS A 17 13.50 -4.80 -10.51
N MET A 18 13.11 -4.27 -9.35
CA MET A 18 13.18 -5.03 -8.11
C MET A 18 12.24 -6.22 -8.12
N GLN A 19 11.02 -6.04 -8.64
CA GLN A 19 10.06 -7.13 -8.77
C GLN A 19 10.61 -8.27 -9.65
N ARG A 20 11.22 -7.93 -10.78
CA ARG A 20 11.85 -8.93 -11.66
C ARG A 20 12.99 -9.67 -10.97
N PHE A 21 13.82 -8.94 -10.23
CA PHE A 21 14.92 -9.56 -9.46
C PHE A 21 14.40 -10.69 -8.57
N PHE A 22 13.36 -10.41 -7.79
CA PHE A 22 12.83 -11.41 -6.87
C PHE A 22 12.06 -12.52 -7.59
N SER A 23 11.35 -12.21 -8.66
CA SER A 23 10.58 -13.21 -9.41
C SER A 23 11.48 -14.24 -10.13
N GLU A 24 12.69 -13.86 -10.46
CA GLU A 24 13.67 -14.76 -11.07
C GLU A 24 14.29 -15.75 -10.08
N LYS A 25 14.28 -15.41 -8.79
CA LYS A 25 14.91 -16.21 -7.74
C LYS A 25 13.95 -16.95 -6.83
N TYR A 26 12.74 -16.45 -6.67
CA TYR A 26 11.78 -16.94 -5.68
C TYR A 26 10.41 -17.15 -6.30
N LYS A 27 9.63 -18.05 -5.70
CA LYS A 27 8.23 -18.18 -6.03
C LYS A 27 7.46 -17.06 -5.32
N ILE A 28 7.13 -16.03 -6.05
CA ILE A 28 6.48 -14.85 -5.53
C ILE A 28 5.32 -14.44 -6.43
N LYS A 29 4.21 -14.06 -5.82
CA LYS A 29 3.11 -13.40 -6.52
C LYS A 29 3.36 -11.91 -6.45
N LEU A 30 3.74 -11.31 -7.57
CA LEU A 30 3.99 -9.87 -7.65
C LEU A 30 2.67 -9.10 -7.64
N VAL A 31 2.67 -7.93 -7.01
CA VAL A 31 1.60 -6.96 -7.18
C VAL A 31 1.74 -6.39 -8.59
N GLU A 32 0.65 -6.40 -9.34
CA GLU A 32 0.66 -5.83 -10.68
C GLU A 32 0.95 -4.33 -10.61
N ILE A 33 1.73 -3.84 -11.58
CA ILE A 33 2.24 -2.46 -11.53
C ILE A 33 1.11 -1.41 -11.48
N GLU A 34 -0.02 -1.69 -12.11
CA GLU A 34 -1.20 -0.83 -12.06
C GLU A 34 -1.95 -0.89 -10.74
N ASN A 35 -1.63 -1.85 -9.88
CA ASN A 35 -2.28 -2.04 -8.57
C ASN A 35 -1.43 -1.57 -7.39
N LEU A 36 -0.27 -0.99 -7.64
CA LEU A 36 0.60 -0.50 -6.57
C LEU A 36 -0.10 0.61 -5.77
N HIS A 37 -0.10 0.46 -4.45
CA HIS A 37 -0.74 1.42 -3.56
C HIS A 37 -0.17 1.34 -2.14
N ILE A 38 -0.30 2.43 -1.41
CA ILE A 38 0.01 2.47 0.03
C ILE A 38 -1.33 2.43 0.76
N THR A 39 -1.59 1.35 1.49
CA THR A 39 -2.85 1.20 2.22
C THR A 39 -2.86 2.06 3.48
N LEU A 40 -3.89 2.88 3.62
CA LEU A 40 -4.12 3.66 4.83
C LEU A 40 -4.99 2.89 5.83
N LYS A 41 -5.99 2.15 5.32
CA LYS A 41 -6.89 1.36 6.16
C LYS A 41 -7.59 0.27 5.37
N PHE A 42 -7.52 -0.96 5.85
CA PHE A 42 -8.39 -2.04 5.34
C PHE A 42 -9.75 -1.94 6.01
N LEU A 43 -10.81 -2.02 5.21
CA LEU A 43 -12.20 -1.91 5.69
C LEU A 43 -12.88 -3.27 5.80
N GLY A 44 -12.37 -4.28 5.08
CA GLY A 44 -12.99 -5.59 5.00
C GLY A 44 -14.26 -5.58 4.14
N GLU A 45 -15.17 -6.48 4.43
CA GLU A 45 -16.46 -6.52 3.73
C GLU A 45 -17.39 -5.45 4.30
N ILE A 46 -17.83 -4.53 3.45
CA ILE A 46 -18.72 -3.45 3.84
C ILE A 46 -19.83 -3.30 2.80
N ASP A 47 -20.95 -2.77 3.24
CA ASP A 47 -22.11 -2.50 2.37
C ASP A 47 -22.17 -1.02 1.96
N GLU A 48 -23.18 -0.66 1.17
CA GLU A 48 -23.33 0.70 0.67
C GLU A 48 -23.66 1.71 1.77
N ILE A 49 -24.32 1.28 2.84
CA ILE A 49 -24.62 2.15 3.98
C ILE A 49 -23.35 2.50 4.72
N GLU A 50 -22.48 1.50 4.92
CA GLU A 50 -21.18 1.72 5.55
C GLU A 50 -20.27 2.61 4.69
N ILE A 51 -20.30 2.46 3.37
CA ILE A 51 -19.58 3.35 2.45
C ILE A 51 -20.00 4.81 2.67
N LYS A 52 -21.29 5.06 2.82
CA LYS A 52 -21.77 6.43 3.07
C LYS A 52 -21.28 6.98 4.41
N ASN A 53 -21.24 6.14 5.43
CA ASN A 53 -20.73 6.54 6.74
C ASN A 53 -19.23 6.84 6.69
N ILE A 54 -18.47 6.00 6.01
CA ILE A 54 -17.04 6.20 5.80
C ILE A 54 -16.78 7.47 5.00
N ASP A 55 -17.54 7.67 3.94
CA ASP A 55 -17.47 8.89 3.13
C ASP A 55 -17.69 10.14 3.96
N SER A 56 -18.68 10.13 4.86
CA SER A 56 -18.94 11.25 5.75
C SER A 56 -17.74 11.56 6.65
N ILE A 57 -17.04 10.53 7.12
CA ILE A 57 -15.84 10.70 7.95
C ILE A 57 -14.68 11.23 7.13
N LEU A 58 -14.39 10.60 5.99
CA LEU A 58 -13.23 10.94 5.16
C LEU A 58 -13.34 12.32 4.52
N SER A 59 -14.57 12.74 4.17
CA SER A 59 -14.81 14.05 3.56
C SER A 59 -14.46 15.22 4.49
N LYS A 60 -14.37 14.97 5.78
CA LYS A 60 -14.03 16.01 6.78
C LYS A 60 -12.52 16.13 7.00
N ILE A 61 -11.74 15.20 6.49
CA ILE A 61 -10.30 15.19 6.68
C ILE A 61 -9.69 16.24 5.75
N LYS A 62 -8.94 17.17 6.35
CA LYS A 62 -8.27 18.23 5.62
C LYS A 62 -6.77 17.97 5.66
N PHE A 63 -6.13 18.02 4.51
CA PHE A 63 -4.69 17.86 4.39
C PHE A 63 -4.18 18.67 3.19
N LYS A 64 -2.90 19.01 3.20
CA LYS A 64 -2.23 19.64 2.07
C LYS A 64 -1.54 18.58 1.25
N ASN A 65 -1.33 18.84 -0.05
CA ASN A 65 -0.55 17.92 -0.88
C ASN A 65 0.86 17.74 -0.29
N PHE A 66 1.45 16.60 -0.57
CA PHE A 66 2.78 16.25 -0.07
C PHE A 66 3.47 15.26 -1.01
N THR A 67 4.77 15.07 -0.77
CA THR A 67 5.59 14.13 -1.52
C THR A 67 6.01 12.97 -0.62
N ILE A 68 5.98 11.76 -1.17
CA ILE A 68 6.48 10.56 -0.49
C ILE A 68 7.76 10.11 -1.18
N LYS A 69 8.81 9.86 -0.41
CA LYS A 69 10.05 9.27 -0.91
C LYS A 69 9.99 7.76 -0.74
N LEU A 70 10.14 7.02 -1.84
CA LEU A 70 10.19 5.57 -1.84
C LEU A 70 11.65 5.13 -1.76
N LYS A 71 12.03 4.48 -0.67
CA LYS A 71 13.41 4.13 -0.40
C LYS A 71 13.52 2.89 0.49
N GLY A 72 14.49 2.04 0.17
CA GLY A 72 14.78 0.85 0.95
C GLY A 72 13.74 -0.23 0.79
N ALA A 73 14.04 -1.38 1.36
CA ALA A 73 13.18 -2.54 1.25
C ALA A 73 13.23 -3.38 2.50
N GLY A 74 12.20 -4.15 2.71
CA GLY A 74 12.12 -5.08 3.83
C GLY A 74 11.07 -6.13 3.58
N ALA A 75 10.83 -6.94 4.60
CA ALA A 75 9.87 -8.04 4.51
C ALA A 75 9.16 -8.25 5.83
N TYR A 76 7.92 -8.70 5.74
CA TYR A 76 7.14 -9.15 6.89
C TYR A 76 6.97 -10.67 6.82
N PRO A 77 6.96 -11.38 7.94
CA PRO A 77 7.21 -10.87 9.30
C PRO A 77 8.67 -10.46 9.54
N LYS A 78 9.63 -11.05 8.82
CA LYS A 78 11.06 -10.68 8.88
C LYS A 78 11.80 -11.22 7.66
N GLU A 79 13.01 -10.71 7.42
CA GLU A 79 13.81 -11.05 6.24
C GLU A 79 14.20 -12.52 6.17
N LYS A 80 14.46 -13.15 7.31
CA LYS A 80 14.81 -14.58 7.37
C LYS A 80 13.61 -15.49 7.18
N ASN A 81 12.42 -14.97 7.32
CA ASN A 81 11.16 -15.72 7.20
C ASN A 81 10.13 -14.81 6.52
N ALA A 82 10.41 -14.44 5.29
CA ALA A 82 9.65 -13.43 4.55
C ALA A 82 8.41 -14.03 3.88
N ARG A 83 7.31 -13.30 3.99
CA ARG A 83 6.09 -13.59 3.26
C ARG A 83 5.66 -12.41 2.39
N VAL A 84 5.83 -11.19 2.88
CA VAL A 84 5.47 -9.96 2.17
C VAL A 84 6.72 -9.16 1.90
N LEU A 85 6.93 -8.78 0.65
CA LEU A 85 8.03 -7.93 0.22
C LEU A 85 7.53 -6.50 0.04
N TRP A 86 8.22 -5.53 0.67
CA TRP A 86 7.77 -4.14 0.62
C TRP A 86 8.92 -3.16 0.41
N ILE A 87 8.56 -1.97 -0.06
CA ILE A 87 9.44 -0.80 -0.19
C ILE A 87 9.01 0.22 0.86
N GLY A 88 9.98 0.89 1.48
CA GLY A 88 9.72 1.92 2.47
C GLY A 88 9.14 3.18 1.85
N ALA A 89 8.22 3.82 2.56
CA ALA A 89 7.59 5.06 2.14
C ALA A 89 7.82 6.13 3.22
N PHE A 90 8.53 7.21 2.86
CA PHE A 90 8.98 8.22 3.81
C PHE A 90 8.33 9.57 3.54
N SER A 91 7.55 10.01 4.51
CA SER A 91 6.93 11.33 4.54
C SER A 91 6.26 11.50 5.90
N ASP A 92 6.57 12.59 6.60
CA ASP A 92 5.91 12.89 7.87
C ASP A 92 4.41 13.14 7.66
N ASP A 93 4.06 13.78 6.54
CA ASP A 93 2.67 14.02 6.17
C ASP A 93 1.92 12.73 5.90
N LEU A 94 2.57 11.74 5.28
CA LEU A 94 1.98 10.42 5.08
C LEU A 94 1.67 9.76 6.41
N ILE A 95 2.61 9.78 7.34
CA ILE A 95 2.43 9.18 8.66
C ILE A 95 1.28 9.85 9.40
N PHE A 96 1.22 11.18 9.35
CA PHE A 96 0.13 11.94 9.97
C PHE A 96 -1.23 11.57 9.35
N LEU A 97 -1.33 11.61 8.03
CA LEU A 97 -2.57 11.28 7.32
C LEU A 97 -2.99 9.83 7.55
N GLY A 98 -2.03 8.91 7.44
CA GLY A 98 -2.30 7.48 7.62
C GLY A 98 -2.80 7.17 9.03
N ASN A 99 -2.18 7.74 10.05
CA ASN A 99 -2.62 7.56 11.43
C ASN A 99 -4.00 8.20 11.65
N TYR A 100 -4.23 9.38 11.09
CA TYR A 100 -5.52 10.06 11.21
C TYR A 100 -6.65 9.22 10.60
N VAL A 101 -6.46 8.74 9.37
CA VAL A 101 -7.45 7.90 8.69
C VAL A 101 -7.67 6.59 9.46
N SER A 102 -6.58 5.94 9.87
CA SER A 102 -6.65 4.67 10.59
C SER A 102 -7.41 4.81 11.91
N ASP A 103 -7.13 5.86 12.66
CA ASP A 103 -7.80 6.11 13.94
C ASP A 103 -9.28 6.48 13.76
N ALA A 104 -9.57 7.31 12.75
CA ALA A 104 -10.95 7.71 12.45
C ALA A 104 -11.82 6.51 12.02
N LEU A 105 -11.21 5.49 11.47
CA LEU A 105 -11.88 4.27 11.01
C LEU A 105 -11.51 3.04 11.87
N SER A 106 -11.16 3.25 13.14
CA SER A 106 -10.75 2.17 14.07
C SER A 106 -11.81 1.09 14.26
N LYS A 107 -13.07 1.42 14.02
CA LYS A 107 -14.20 0.47 14.05
C LYS A 107 -13.99 -0.73 13.14
N TYR A 108 -13.26 -0.56 12.03
CA TYR A 108 -13.14 -1.59 11.00
C TYR A 108 -12.01 -2.58 11.21
N ASN A 109 -10.94 -2.16 11.86
CA ASN A 109 -9.90 -3.06 12.35
C ASN A 109 -9.01 -2.31 13.35
N ASN A 110 -8.20 -3.07 14.11
CA ASN A 110 -7.32 -2.52 15.13
C ASN A 110 -5.86 -2.35 14.67
N GLU A 111 -5.58 -2.60 13.40
CA GLU A 111 -4.24 -2.47 12.87
C GLU A 111 -3.81 -1.00 12.84
N LYS A 112 -2.58 -0.75 13.28
CA LYS A 112 -1.98 0.58 13.17
C LYS A 112 -1.48 0.81 11.76
N PHE A 113 -1.52 2.07 11.32
CA PHE A 113 -0.96 2.43 10.04
C PHE A 113 0.54 2.15 9.99
N SER A 114 1.01 1.57 8.89
CA SER A 114 2.42 1.34 8.61
C SER A 114 2.73 1.86 7.20
N ALA A 115 3.68 2.77 7.11
CA ALA A 115 4.03 3.42 5.85
C ALA A 115 4.93 2.52 4.99
N HIS A 116 4.32 1.75 4.11
CA HIS A 116 5.05 0.86 3.20
C HIS A 116 4.26 0.62 1.93
N LEU A 117 4.99 0.22 0.88
CA LEU A 117 4.42 -0.20 -0.40
C LEU A 117 4.69 -1.67 -0.59
N THR A 118 3.65 -2.51 -0.55
CA THR A 118 3.78 -3.94 -0.83
C THR A 118 3.97 -4.14 -2.33
N ILE A 119 5.00 -4.89 -2.72
CA ILE A 119 5.28 -5.19 -4.13
C ILE A 119 5.19 -6.66 -4.50
N GLY A 120 5.01 -7.53 -3.52
CA GLY A 120 4.85 -8.95 -3.77
C GLY A 120 4.61 -9.75 -2.50
N ARG A 121 4.15 -10.99 -2.71
CA ARG A 121 3.90 -11.94 -1.62
C ARG A 121 4.50 -13.27 -2.02
N PHE A 122 5.42 -13.78 -1.20
CA PHE A 122 6.03 -15.09 -1.44
C PHE A 122 5.00 -16.19 -1.26
N LYS A 123 5.04 -17.19 -2.15
CA LYS A 123 4.09 -18.32 -2.09
C LYS A 123 4.34 -19.20 -0.89
N GLU A 124 5.59 -19.24 -0.40
CA GLU A 124 6.02 -19.92 0.82
C GLU A 124 6.93 -18.97 1.58
N PHE A 125 7.13 -19.21 2.88
CA PHE A 125 8.10 -18.44 3.64
C PHE A 125 9.51 -18.64 3.06
N GLN A 126 10.26 -17.56 2.91
CA GLN A 126 11.58 -17.55 2.30
C GLN A 126 12.57 -16.78 3.17
N ASP A 127 13.82 -17.23 3.18
CA ASP A 127 14.93 -16.43 3.71
C ASP A 127 15.49 -15.58 2.58
N ILE A 128 15.23 -14.27 2.62
CA ILE A 128 15.72 -13.32 1.62
C ILE A 128 16.78 -12.38 2.19
N SER A 129 17.32 -12.70 3.36
CA SER A 129 18.22 -11.81 4.09
C SER A 129 19.45 -11.38 3.31
N ASN A 130 19.98 -12.22 2.42
CA ASN A 130 21.13 -11.84 1.58
C ASN A 130 20.71 -10.96 0.40
N ASP A 131 19.65 -11.30 -0.29
CA ASP A 131 19.21 -10.56 -1.48
C ASP A 131 18.62 -9.21 -1.14
N ILE A 132 17.90 -9.08 -0.01
CA ILE A 132 17.28 -7.82 0.39
C ILE A 132 18.31 -6.73 0.68
N LYS A 133 19.53 -7.10 1.04
CA LYS A 133 20.63 -6.16 1.31
C LYS A 133 20.93 -5.26 0.12
N ILE A 134 20.75 -5.78 -1.09
CA ILE A 134 20.98 -5.03 -2.34
C ILE A 134 20.11 -3.78 -2.38
N PHE A 135 18.90 -3.86 -1.79
CA PHE A 135 17.87 -2.82 -1.88
C PHE A 135 17.72 -1.97 -0.62
N LYS A 136 18.55 -2.19 0.41
CA LYS A 136 18.42 -1.49 1.70
C LYS A 136 18.50 0.04 1.59
N ASN A 137 19.31 0.54 0.67
CA ASN A 137 19.50 1.97 0.46
C ASN A 137 19.06 2.41 -0.93
N GLU A 138 18.38 1.55 -1.67
CA GLU A 138 17.90 1.85 -3.01
C GLU A 138 16.84 2.94 -2.96
N GLU A 139 16.99 3.96 -3.80
CA GLU A 139 15.98 5.00 -3.97
C GLU A 139 15.16 4.68 -5.22
N PHE A 140 13.84 4.53 -5.05
CA PHE A 140 12.94 4.15 -6.14
C PHE A 140 12.29 5.34 -6.82
N GLY A 141 12.23 6.47 -6.15
CA GLY A 141 11.64 7.69 -6.65
C GLY A 141 10.79 8.41 -5.62
N GLU A 142 10.16 9.47 -6.08
CA GLU A 142 9.25 10.26 -5.27
C GLU A 142 7.88 10.28 -5.92
N ILE A 143 6.83 10.29 -5.11
CA ILE A 143 5.47 10.42 -5.61
C ILE A 143 4.79 11.64 -4.98
N PHE A 144 4.09 12.39 -5.81
CA PHE A 144 3.30 13.54 -5.39
C PHE A 144 1.89 13.07 -5.05
N VAL A 145 1.39 13.49 -3.90
CA VAL A 145 0.08 13.08 -3.40
C VAL A 145 -0.82 14.30 -3.24
N ASP A 146 -1.91 14.31 -3.98
CA ASP A 146 -2.96 15.34 -3.86
C ASP A 146 -4.32 14.74 -3.48
N HIS A 147 -4.40 13.42 -3.35
CA HIS A 147 -5.63 12.75 -2.92
C HIS A 147 -5.34 11.34 -2.41
N PHE A 148 -6.29 10.83 -1.65
CA PHE A 148 -6.41 9.39 -1.34
C PHE A 148 -7.83 8.95 -1.70
N SER A 149 -8.05 7.64 -1.76
CA SER A 149 -9.34 7.14 -2.25
C SER A 149 -9.82 5.91 -1.50
N ILE A 150 -11.13 5.66 -1.59
CA ILE A 150 -11.71 4.37 -1.24
C ILE A 150 -11.69 3.51 -2.49
N TYR A 151 -11.20 2.28 -2.35
CA TYR A 151 -11.16 1.28 -3.41
C TYR A 151 -12.00 0.07 -3.04
N LYS A 152 -12.64 -0.50 -4.05
CA LYS A 152 -13.27 -1.83 -3.99
C LYS A 152 -12.33 -2.83 -4.65
N SER A 153 -12.16 -3.98 -4.02
CA SER A 153 -11.35 -5.08 -4.55
C SER A 153 -12.25 -6.23 -4.97
N THR A 154 -12.11 -6.66 -6.22
CA THR A 154 -12.78 -7.86 -6.72
C THR A 154 -11.70 -8.87 -7.09
N LEU A 155 -11.74 -10.05 -6.46
CA LEU A 155 -10.77 -11.09 -6.73
C LEU A 155 -11.13 -11.83 -8.02
N THR A 156 -10.15 -11.98 -8.91
CA THR A 156 -10.28 -12.74 -10.16
C THR A 156 -9.20 -13.81 -10.23
N LYS A 157 -9.30 -14.71 -11.23
CA LYS A 157 -8.27 -15.72 -11.49
C LYS A 157 -6.87 -15.12 -11.68
N ASN A 158 -6.81 -13.92 -12.25
CA ASN A 158 -5.56 -13.24 -12.57
C ASN A 158 -5.11 -12.25 -11.50
N GLY A 159 -5.75 -12.27 -10.34
CA GLY A 159 -5.47 -11.38 -9.22
C GLY A 159 -6.60 -10.37 -8.99
N PRO A 160 -6.41 -9.44 -8.05
CA PRO A 160 -7.45 -8.48 -7.71
C PRO A 160 -7.60 -7.41 -8.79
N ILE A 161 -8.84 -6.96 -8.99
CA ILE A 161 -9.15 -5.77 -9.77
C ILE A 161 -9.63 -4.71 -8.78
N TYR A 162 -9.00 -3.54 -8.81
CA TYR A 162 -9.35 -2.43 -7.94
C TYR A 162 -10.18 -1.39 -8.69
N GLU A 163 -11.27 -0.98 -8.08
CA GLU A 163 -12.15 0.07 -8.58
C GLU A 163 -12.15 1.22 -7.59
N GLU A 164 -11.81 2.42 -8.06
CA GLU A 164 -11.84 3.61 -7.23
C GLU A 164 -13.27 4.09 -7.06
N ILE A 165 -13.74 4.11 -5.82
CA ILE A 165 -15.11 4.51 -5.50
C ILE A 165 -15.22 6.03 -5.36
N LYS A 166 -14.28 6.64 -4.62
CA LYS A 166 -14.28 8.07 -4.39
C LYS A 166 -12.89 8.59 -4.03
N LYS A 167 -12.58 9.78 -4.54
CA LYS A 167 -11.34 10.52 -4.24
C LYS A 167 -11.58 11.58 -3.18
N TYR A 168 -10.59 11.78 -2.32
CA TYR A 168 -10.55 12.83 -1.30
C TYR A 168 -9.34 13.69 -1.56
N PHE A 169 -9.56 14.90 -2.04
CA PHE A 169 -8.50 15.80 -2.49
C PHE A 169 -7.93 16.62 -1.35
N SER A 170 -6.64 16.97 -1.49
CA SER A 170 -5.98 17.97 -0.67
C SER A 170 -6.60 19.36 -0.87
N GLU A 171 -6.31 20.23 0.07
CA GLU A 171 -6.73 21.64 -0.03
C GLU A 171 -5.72 22.49 -0.79
#